data_d8f3b46f0201534d21952de811bfa840
#
_entry.id   d8f3b46f0201534d21952de811bfa840
#
_cell.length_a   1.000
_cell.length_b   1.000
_cell.length_c   1.000
_cell.angle_alpha   90.00
_cell.angle_beta   90.00
_cell.angle_gamma   90.00
#
_symmetry.space_group_name_H-M   'P 1'
#
loop_
_entity.id
_entity.type
_entity.pdbx_description
1 polymer ?
#
loop_
_entity_poly.entity_id
_entity_poly.type
_entity_poly.pdbx_seq_one_letter_code
_entity_poly.pdbx_strand_id
1 'polypeptide(L)' 'MTNWTGKHVLILGAARQGLALARWLAHHGAHVTLNDSRREEDLAAAKKSLADVNVTWTVGGHPLELLDTTEVLCLSGGVP' A
#
# COMPACT_ATOMS: atom_id res chain seq x y z
N MET A 1 -11.84 7.82 -17.96
CA MET A 1 -11.54 8.03 -16.54
C MET A 1 -11.40 6.68 -15.85
N THR A 2 -10.34 6.49 -15.08
CA THR A 2 -10.12 5.21 -14.42
C THR A 2 -11.01 5.07 -13.19
N ASN A 3 -11.75 3.96 -13.12
CA ASN A 3 -12.55 3.64 -11.94
C ASN A 3 -11.75 2.70 -11.03
N TRP A 4 -11.41 3.16 -9.84
CA TRP A 4 -10.62 2.41 -8.88
C TRP A 4 -11.44 1.54 -7.95
N THR A 5 -12.77 1.68 -7.96
CA THR A 5 -13.65 0.94 -7.05
C THR A 5 -13.47 -0.56 -7.22
N GLY A 6 -13.14 -1.24 -6.12
CA GLY A 6 -12.95 -2.68 -6.10
C GLY A 6 -11.65 -3.20 -6.68
N LYS A 7 -10.80 -2.34 -7.24
CA LYS A 7 -9.53 -2.79 -7.80
C LYS A 7 -8.54 -3.11 -6.69
N HIS A 8 -7.79 -4.20 -6.86
CA HIS A 8 -6.76 -4.61 -5.92
C HIS A 8 -5.43 -3.99 -6.32
N VAL A 9 -4.94 -3.08 -5.48
CA VAL A 9 -3.71 -2.33 -5.73
C VAL A 9 -2.68 -2.70 -4.68
N LEU A 10 -1.50 -3.12 -5.13
CA LEU A 10 -0.37 -3.39 -4.25
C LEU A 10 0.65 -2.27 -4.42
N ILE A 11 1.01 -1.63 -3.31
CA ILE A 11 2.04 -0.59 -3.29
C ILE A 11 3.24 -1.14 -2.56
N LEU A 12 4.39 -1.18 -3.23
CA LEU A 12 5.65 -1.60 -2.64
C LEU A 12 6.38 -0.39 -2.10
N GLY A 13 6.58 -0.37 -0.78
CA GLY A 13 7.28 0.70 -0.11
C GLY A 13 6.33 1.71 0.54
N ALA A 14 6.44 1.83 1.87
CA ALA A 14 5.62 2.76 2.65
C ALA A 14 6.36 4.08 2.90
N ALA A 15 7.01 4.61 1.87
CA ALA A 15 7.61 5.93 1.89
C ALA A 15 6.52 6.99 1.66
N ARG A 16 6.90 8.26 1.77
CA ARG A 16 5.94 9.37 1.71
C ARG A 16 5.03 9.29 0.48
N GLN A 17 5.61 9.01 -0.70
CA GLN A 17 4.83 8.94 -1.93
C GLN A 17 3.86 7.77 -1.92
N GLY A 18 4.32 6.62 -1.40
CA GLY A 18 3.48 5.43 -1.29
C GLY A 18 2.31 5.65 -0.34
N LEU A 19 2.55 6.33 0.78
CA LEU A 19 1.50 6.65 1.74
C LEU A 19 0.45 7.59 1.15
N ALA A 20 0.90 8.63 0.42
CA ALA A 20 -0.01 9.56 -0.22
C ALA A 20 -0.85 8.87 -1.29
N LEU A 21 -0.22 8.00 -2.08
CA LEU A 21 -0.92 7.24 -3.12
C LEU A 21 -1.93 6.26 -2.50
N ALA A 22 -1.56 5.60 -1.41
CA ALA A 22 -2.46 4.68 -0.72
C ALA A 22 -3.71 5.40 -0.23
N ARG A 23 -3.54 6.59 0.35
CA ARG A 23 -4.67 7.40 0.82
C ARG A 23 -5.59 7.78 -0.35
N TRP A 24 -4.99 8.25 -1.44
CA TRP A 24 -5.76 8.65 -2.61
C TRP A 24 -6.56 7.49 -3.19
N LEU A 25 -5.91 6.33 -3.36
CA LEU A 25 -6.56 5.14 -3.92
C LEU A 25 -7.67 4.61 -3.00
N ALA A 26 -7.43 4.59 -1.68
CA ALA A 26 -8.43 4.13 -0.73
C ALA A 26 -9.66 5.04 -0.76
N HIS A 27 -9.46 6.35 -0.89
CA HIS A 27 -10.58 7.29 -1.03
C HIS A 27 -11.37 7.09 -2.32
N HIS A 28 -10.75 6.48 -3.32
CA HIS A 28 -11.41 6.20 -4.60
C HIS A 28 -11.94 4.77 -4.69
N GLY A 29 -12.00 4.07 -3.56
CA GLY A 29 -12.65 2.77 -3.47
C GLY A 29 -11.78 1.56 -3.78
N ALA A 30 -10.49 1.74 -4.00
CA ALA A 30 -9.58 0.63 -4.24
C ALA A 30 -9.32 -0.18 -2.97
N HIS A 31 -9.04 -1.48 -3.15
CA HIS A 31 -8.52 -2.32 -2.09
C HIS A 31 -7.00 -2.19 -2.10
N VAL A 32 -6.47 -1.42 -1.17
CA VAL A 32 -5.06 -1.09 -1.13
C VAL A 32 -4.32 -1.98 -0.16
N THR A 33 -3.23 -2.59 -0.61
CA THR A 33 -2.28 -3.29 0.23
C THR A 33 -0.95 -2.54 0.16
N LEU A 34 -0.44 -2.15 1.31
CA LEU A 34 0.90 -1.55 1.43
C LEU A 34 1.84 -2.63 1.93
N ASN A 35 2.90 -2.86 1.18
CA ASN A 35 3.94 -3.81 1.56
C ASN A 35 5.25 -3.06 1.80
N ASP A 36 5.95 -3.41 2.88
CA ASP A 36 7.26 -2.87 3.18
C ASP A 36 8.10 -3.95 3.85
N SER A 37 9.40 -3.97 3.55
CA SER A 37 10.32 -4.94 4.12
C SER A 37 10.70 -4.62 5.57
N ARG A 38 10.45 -3.39 6.02
CA ARG A 38 10.74 -2.99 7.40
C ARG A 38 9.80 -3.70 8.37
N ARG A 39 10.19 -3.76 9.64
CA ARG A 39 9.37 -4.38 10.67
C ARG A 39 8.22 -3.47 11.06
N GLU A 40 7.23 -4.06 11.72
CA GLU A 40 6.01 -3.33 12.09
C GLU A 40 6.31 -2.13 12.99
N GLU A 41 7.22 -2.27 13.95
CA GLU A 41 7.57 -1.18 14.84
C GLU A 41 8.23 0.00 14.12
N ASP A 42 8.90 -0.25 13.00
CA ASP A 42 9.52 0.81 12.19
C ASP A 42 8.49 1.55 11.35
N LEU A 43 7.29 0.98 11.20
CA LEU A 43 6.23 1.53 10.37
C LEU A 43 5.09 2.15 11.19
N ALA A 44 5.26 2.24 12.50
CA ALA A 44 4.20 2.73 13.39
C ALA A 44 3.68 4.12 12.98
N ALA A 45 4.59 5.04 12.65
CA ALA A 45 4.20 6.39 12.24
C ALA A 45 3.44 6.37 10.91
N ALA A 46 3.88 5.52 9.96
CA ALA A 46 3.22 5.38 8.67
C ALA A 46 1.81 4.82 8.85
N LYS A 47 1.65 3.79 9.66
CA LYS A 47 0.34 3.22 9.96
C LYS A 47 -0.59 4.24 10.59
N LYS A 48 -0.06 5.04 11.50
CA LYS A 48 -0.84 6.08 12.18
C LYS A 48 -1.32 7.12 11.19
N SER A 49 -0.51 7.48 10.20
CA SER A 49 -0.89 8.49 9.21
C SER A 49 -2.01 8.01 8.30
N LEU A 50 -2.22 6.70 8.19
CA LEU A 50 -3.28 6.12 7.36
C LEU A 50 -4.40 5.48 8.19
N ALA A 51 -4.49 5.81 9.49
CA ALA A 51 -5.47 5.20 10.38
C ALA A 51 -6.92 5.53 9.97
N ASP A 52 -7.14 6.60 9.23
CA ASP A 52 -8.45 7.06 8.80
C ASP A 52 -8.92 6.43 7.47
N VAL A 53 -8.07 5.61 6.84
CA VAL A 53 -8.43 4.94 5.60
C VAL A 53 -8.21 3.43 5.74
N ASN A 54 -8.90 2.66 4.89
CA ASN A 54 -8.85 1.21 4.95
C ASN A 54 -7.73 0.69 4.05
N VAL A 55 -6.60 0.37 4.65
CA VAL A 55 -5.41 -0.13 3.97
C VAL A 55 -4.95 -1.41 4.66
N THR A 56 -4.65 -2.44 3.87
CA THR A 56 -4.06 -3.67 4.38
C THR A 56 -2.54 -3.54 4.40
N TRP A 57 -1.93 -3.91 5.51
CA TRP A 57 -0.48 -3.83 5.67
C TRP A 57 0.15 -5.22 5.65
N THR A 58 1.21 -5.36 4.86
CA THR A 58 2.05 -6.56 4.85
C THR A 58 3.48 -6.13 5.08
N VAL A 59 4.07 -6.53 6.20
CA VAL A 59 5.37 -6.01 6.64
C VAL A 59 6.36 -7.17 6.85
N GLY A 60 7.65 -6.82 6.88
CA GLY A 60 8.70 -7.78 7.17
C GLY A 60 9.19 -8.58 5.98
N GLY A 61 8.83 -8.20 4.76
CA GLY A 61 9.25 -8.89 3.55
C GLY A 61 8.41 -8.46 2.36
N HIS A 62 8.59 -9.18 1.25
CA HIS A 62 7.81 -8.94 0.03
C HIS A 62 7.23 -10.28 -0.44
N PRO A 63 6.13 -10.75 0.15
CA PRO A 63 5.54 -12.04 -0.23
C PRO A 63 5.07 -12.04 -1.67
N LEU A 64 5.55 -13.00 -2.46
CA LEU A 64 5.20 -13.08 -3.88
C LEU A 64 3.73 -13.43 -4.10
N GLU A 65 3.11 -14.13 -3.17
CA GLU A 65 1.69 -14.49 -3.27
C GLU A 65 0.76 -13.28 -3.32
N LEU A 66 1.23 -12.11 -2.88
CA LEU A 66 0.43 -10.87 -3.01
C LEU A 66 0.16 -10.53 -4.46
N LEU A 67 1.03 -10.95 -5.38
CA LEU A 67 0.84 -10.67 -6.80
C LEU A 67 -0.31 -11.45 -7.42
N ASP A 68 -0.72 -12.56 -6.79
CA ASP A 68 -1.78 -13.41 -7.33
C ASP A 68 -3.12 -12.71 -7.40
N THR A 69 -3.37 -11.76 -6.50
CA THR A 69 -4.63 -11.02 -6.44
C THR A 69 -4.47 -9.56 -6.83
N THR A 70 -3.25 -9.13 -7.18
CA THR A 70 -2.97 -7.74 -7.49
C THR A 70 -3.31 -7.42 -8.94
N GLU A 71 -4.14 -6.41 -9.15
CA GLU A 71 -4.48 -5.92 -10.48
C GLU A 71 -3.56 -4.79 -10.93
N VAL A 72 -3.10 -3.98 -9.96
CA VAL A 72 -2.20 -2.85 -10.24
C VAL A 72 -1.06 -2.87 -9.23
N LEU A 73 0.16 -2.81 -9.72
CA LEU A 73 1.36 -2.77 -8.90
C LEU A 73 1.99 -1.38 -8.98
N CYS A 74 2.20 -0.75 -7.84
CA CYS A 74 2.83 0.56 -7.75
C CYS A 74 4.11 0.46 -6.94
N LEU A 75 5.18 1.09 -7.44
CA LEU A 75 6.43 1.19 -6.73
C LEU A 75 6.56 2.61 -6.17
N SER A 76 6.70 2.74 -4.86
CA SER A 76 6.91 4.06 -4.30
C SER A 76 8.40 4.41 -4.35
N GLY A 77 8.68 5.70 -4.38
CA GLY A 77 10.05 6.17 -4.38
C GLY A 77 10.78 5.69 -3.13
N GLY A 78 12.05 5.31 -3.28
CA GLY A 78 12.84 4.79 -2.17
C GLY A 78 12.84 3.28 -2.04
N VAL A 79 12.11 2.58 -2.86
CA VAL A 79 12.21 1.11 -2.93
C VAL A 79 13.46 0.77 -3.70
N PRO A 80 14.40 0.03 -3.09
CA PRO A 80 15.63 -0.34 -3.80
C PRO A 80 15.39 -1.29 -4.95
#